data_b781d73049ef0ba7b786f61d72758519
#
_entry.id   b781d73049ef0ba7b786f61d72758519
#
_cell.length_a   1.000
_cell.length_b   1.000
_cell.length_c   1.000
_cell.angle_alpha   90.00
_cell.angle_beta   90.00
_cell.angle_gamma   90.00
#
_symmetry.space_group_name_H-M   'P 1'
#
loop_
_entity.id
_entity.type
_entity.pdbx_description
1 polymer ?
#
loop_
_entity_poly.entity_id
_entity_poly.type
_entity_poly.pdbx_seq_one_letter_code
_entity_poly.pdbx_strand_id
1 'polypeptide(L)'
;MDKQNIRIQLRAYDNKVLDISTQEIVNTAKRTGAQVKGPIPLPTRIEKFTVLRSPHINKKSREQFETRTHKRLIDIVEPTPQTVEALMKLDLASGVDIEIKI
;
A
#
# COMPACT_ATOMS: atom_id res chain seq x y z
N MET A 1 3.08 6.48 30.45
CA MET A 1 2.07 5.76 29.64
C MET A 1 2.57 5.67 28.22
N ASP A 2 2.67 4.46 27.73
CA ASP A 2 3.25 4.25 26.41
C ASP A 2 2.24 4.62 25.35
N LYS A 3 2.66 5.47 24.43
CA LYS A 3 1.85 5.80 23.28
C LYS A 3 2.03 4.69 22.24
N GLN A 4 0.93 4.16 21.79
CA GLN A 4 0.97 3.13 20.77
C GLN A 4 1.24 3.76 19.41
N ASN A 5 2.20 3.17 18.69
CA ASN A 5 2.47 3.59 17.33
C ASN A 5 1.43 2.98 16.40
N ILE A 6 1.10 3.70 15.36
CA ILE A 6 0.23 3.20 14.32
C ILE A 6 1.09 2.74 13.16
N ARG A 7 0.91 1.50 12.76
CA ARG A 7 1.62 0.93 11.63
C ARG A 7 0.63 0.75 10.49
N ILE A 8 0.93 1.37 9.37
CA ILE A 8 0.08 1.31 8.19
C ILE A 8 0.82 0.62 7.08
N GLN A 9 0.21 -0.42 6.52
CA GLN A 9 0.75 -1.13 5.38
C GLN A 9 -0.19 -0.91 4.20
N LEU A 10 0.38 -0.43 3.09
CA LEU A 10 -0.36 -0.21 1.87
C LEU A 10 0.11 -1.19 0.80
N ARG A 11 -0.84 -1.68 0.01
CA ARG A 11 -0.56 -2.57 -1.10
C ARG A 11 -1.33 -2.12 -2.32
N ALA A 12 -0.69 -2.17 -3.47
CA ALA A 12 -1.34 -1.88 -4.74
C ALA A 12 -0.57 -2.51 -5.89
N TYR A 13 -1.26 -2.73 -6.98
CA TYR A 13 -0.60 -3.23 -8.20
C TYR A 13 0.10 -2.09 -8.94
N ASP A 14 -0.40 -0.87 -8.82
CA ASP A 14 0.18 0.30 -9.47
C ASP A 14 1.04 1.06 -8.49
N ASN A 15 2.34 1.16 -8.77
CA ASN A 15 3.27 1.82 -7.86
C ASN A 15 3.04 3.32 -7.80
N LYS A 16 2.57 3.95 -8.89
CA LYS A 16 2.32 5.39 -8.90
C LYS A 16 1.16 5.75 -7.98
N VAL A 17 0.07 5.00 -8.08
CA VAL A 17 -1.09 5.19 -7.21
C VAL A 17 -0.70 4.94 -5.76
N LEU A 18 0.10 3.92 -5.54
CA LEU A 18 0.57 3.59 -4.20
C LEU A 18 1.41 4.73 -3.61
N ASP A 19 2.32 5.29 -4.39
CA ASP A 19 3.18 6.38 -3.92
C ASP A 19 2.37 7.64 -3.60
N ILE A 20 1.38 7.96 -4.43
CA ILE A 20 0.50 9.10 -4.18
C ILE A 20 -0.29 8.90 -2.88
N SER A 21 -0.88 7.73 -2.70
CA SER A 21 -1.63 7.42 -1.49
C SER A 21 -0.76 7.45 -0.25
N THR A 22 0.46 6.91 -0.37
CA THR A 22 1.44 6.94 0.71
C THR A 22 1.77 8.38 1.11
N GLN A 23 1.99 9.23 0.13
CA GLN A 23 2.31 10.63 0.39
C GLN A 23 1.15 11.36 1.05
N GLU A 24 -0.08 11.06 0.67
CA GLU A 24 -1.26 11.65 1.31
C GLU A 24 -1.36 11.27 2.78
N ILE A 25 -1.08 10.02 3.10
CA ILE A 25 -1.09 9.56 4.49
C ILE A 25 0.00 10.27 5.30
N VAL A 26 1.20 10.34 4.74
CA VAL A 26 2.32 11.01 5.41
C VAL A 26 1.99 12.48 5.67
N ASN A 27 1.46 13.17 4.68
CA ASN A 27 1.11 14.58 4.82
C ASN A 27 0.02 14.78 5.86
N THR A 28 -0.99 13.92 5.86
CA THR A 28 -2.08 13.98 6.83
C THR A 28 -1.56 13.78 8.25
N ALA A 29 -0.69 12.80 8.45
CA ALA A 29 -0.13 12.54 9.77
C ALA A 29 0.72 13.71 10.25
N LYS A 30 1.55 14.26 9.39
CA LYS A 30 2.39 15.42 9.75
C LYS A 30 1.56 16.64 10.09
N ARG A 31 0.47 16.85 9.34
CA ARG A 31 -0.40 17.99 9.56
C ARG A 31 -1.08 17.94 10.93
N THR A 32 -1.33 16.74 11.43
CA THR A 32 -1.97 16.54 12.73
C THR A 32 -0.98 16.51 13.89
N GLY A 33 0.31 16.73 13.62
CA GLY A 33 1.31 16.80 14.66
C GLY A 33 2.01 15.51 15.01
N ALA A 34 1.70 14.41 14.32
CA ALA A 34 2.37 13.15 14.55
C ALA A 34 3.72 13.08 13.83
N GLN A 35 4.62 12.28 14.37
CA GLN A 35 5.88 11.99 13.72
C GLN A 35 5.71 10.76 12.84
N VAL A 36 6.30 10.80 11.65
CA VAL A 36 6.18 9.73 10.68
C VAL A 36 7.56 9.17 10.37
N LYS A 37 7.68 7.86 10.48
CA LYS A 37 8.87 7.14 10.03
C LYS A 37 8.53 6.41 8.74
N GLY A 38 9.31 6.62 7.72
CA GLY A 38 9.08 6.05 6.41
C GLY A 38 8.56 7.10 5.45
N PRO A 39 7.98 6.73 4.34
CA PRO A 39 7.56 5.37 3.99
C PRO A 39 8.74 4.44 3.69
N ILE A 40 8.57 3.19 4.07
CA ILE A 40 9.57 2.15 3.83
C ILE A 40 9.04 1.25 2.74
N PRO A 41 9.74 1.15 1.60
CA PRO A 41 9.33 0.19 0.57
C PRO A 41 9.63 -1.23 1.04
N LEU A 42 8.62 -2.08 0.97
CA LEU A 42 8.78 -3.50 1.24
C LEU A 42 9.04 -4.23 -0.08
N PRO A 43 9.59 -5.45 -0.02
CA PRO A 43 9.84 -6.20 -1.24
C PRO A 43 8.57 -6.37 -2.07
N THR A 44 8.70 -6.15 -3.37
CA THR A 44 7.60 -6.33 -4.31
C THR A 44 7.37 -7.82 -4.51
N ARG A 45 6.12 -8.24 -4.36
CA ARG A 45 5.76 -9.62 -4.63
C ARG A 45 5.40 -9.77 -6.10
N ILE A 46 6.04 -10.70 -6.77
CA ILE A 46 5.82 -10.96 -8.18
C ILE A 46 5.22 -12.34 -8.32
N GLU A 47 4.06 -12.43 -8.95
CA GLU A 47 3.41 -13.68 -9.26
C GLU A 47 3.28 -13.80 -10.77
N LYS A 48 3.73 -14.91 -11.31
CA LYS A 48 3.68 -15.16 -12.74
C LYS A 48 2.68 -16.28 -13.03
N PHE A 49 1.82 -16.03 -14.00
CA PHE A 49 0.82 -16.98 -14.42
C PHE A 49 1.03 -17.32 -15.88
N THR A 50 0.80 -18.59 -16.22
CA THR A 50 0.76 -19.02 -17.60
C THR A 50 -0.67 -19.42 -17.91
N VAL A 51 -1.25 -18.79 -18.92
CA VAL A 51 -2.62 -19.09 -19.34
C VAL A 51 -2.57 -19.72 -20.73
N LEU A 52 -3.23 -20.87 -20.85
CA LEU A 52 -3.40 -21.53 -22.13
C LEU A 52 -4.76 -21.11 -22.69
N ARG A 53 -4.74 -20.35 -23.78
CA ARG A 53 -5.99 -19.85 -24.35
C ARG A 53 -6.70 -20.91 -25.18
N SER A 54 -5.97 -21.77 -25.83
CA SER A 54 -6.57 -22.85 -26.63
C SER A 54 -5.63 -24.05 -26.64
N PRO A 55 -6.14 -25.24 -26.33
CA PRO A 55 -5.30 -26.43 -26.32
C PRO A 55 -4.93 -26.90 -27.70
N HIS A 56 -5.63 -26.47 -28.73
CA HIS A 56 -5.39 -26.91 -30.09
C HIS A 56 -4.34 -26.09 -30.81
N ILE A 57 -3.99 -24.97 -30.28
CA ILE A 57 -3.10 -24.07 -30.96
C ILE A 57 -1.71 -24.22 -30.37
N ASN A 58 -0.75 -23.92 -31.17
CA ASN A 58 0.65 -24.07 -30.84
C ASN A 58 1.07 -23.19 -29.71
N LYS A 59 2.37 -23.13 -29.47
CA LYS A 59 2.95 -22.41 -28.32
C LYS A 59 2.59 -20.96 -28.26
N LYS A 60 2.14 -20.34 -29.33
CA LYS A 60 1.76 -18.93 -29.34
C LYS A 60 0.49 -18.67 -28.52
N SER A 61 -0.28 -19.68 -28.19
CA SER A 61 -1.47 -19.51 -27.37
C SER A 61 -1.14 -19.38 -25.88
N ARG A 62 0.10 -19.59 -25.49
CA ARG A 62 0.53 -19.44 -24.11
C ARG A 62 0.87 -18.00 -23.85
N GLU A 63 0.19 -17.42 -22.88
CA GLU A 63 0.52 -16.09 -22.43
C GLU A 63 0.93 -16.15 -20.97
N GLN A 64 2.03 -15.49 -20.67
CA GLN A 64 2.49 -15.36 -19.30
C GLN A 64 2.07 -13.99 -18.79
N PHE A 65 1.33 -14.01 -17.70
CA PHE A 65 0.93 -12.80 -17.00
C PHE A 65 1.73 -12.68 -15.74
N GLU A 66 2.09 -11.45 -15.43
CA GLU A 66 2.86 -11.15 -14.25
C GLU A 66 2.08 -10.14 -13.43
N THR A 67 1.85 -10.48 -12.17
CA THR A 67 1.23 -9.58 -11.22
C THR A 67 2.27 -9.12 -10.23
N ARG A 68 2.46 -7.81 -10.13
CA ARG A 68 3.38 -7.22 -9.17
C ARG A 68 2.59 -6.49 -8.10
N THR A 69 2.79 -6.91 -6.86
CA THR A 69 2.17 -6.26 -5.72
C THR A 69 3.21 -5.42 -5.02
N HIS A 70 3.04 -4.12 -5.07
CA HIS A 70 3.91 -3.17 -4.40
C HIS A 70 3.41 -2.93 -2.99
N LYS A 71 4.33 -2.80 -2.05
CA LYS A 71 4.00 -2.62 -0.63
C LYS A 71 4.78 -1.46 -0.07
N ARG A 72 4.11 -0.70 0.81
CA ARG A 72 4.75 0.39 1.56
C ARG A 72 4.35 0.29 3.01
N LEU A 73 5.28 0.61 3.89
CA LEU A 73 5.06 0.59 5.33
C LEU A 73 5.29 1.99 5.88
N ILE A 74 4.34 2.46 6.68
CA ILE A 74 4.44 3.74 7.34
C ILE A 74 4.26 3.51 8.84
N ASP A 75 5.20 4.00 9.64
CA ASP A 75 5.06 4.01 11.09
C ASP A 75 4.75 5.43 11.53
N ILE A 76 3.63 5.58 12.21
CA ILE A 76 3.25 6.85 12.81
C ILE A 76 3.57 6.76 14.28
N VAL A 77 4.50 7.61 14.71
CA VAL A 77 4.98 7.66 16.08
C VAL A 77 4.29 8.84 16.77
N GLU A 78 3.88 8.63 18.00
CA GLU A 78 3.20 9.65 18.79
C GLU A 78 1.95 10.21 18.09
N PRO A 79 1.02 9.33 17.69
CA PRO A 79 -0.20 9.81 17.06
C PRO A 79 -1.07 10.57 18.06
N THR A 80 -1.76 11.58 17.56
CA THR A 80 -2.75 12.31 18.34
C THR A 80 -4.14 11.76 17.99
N PRO A 81 -5.16 12.05 18.83
CA PRO A 81 -6.53 11.67 18.44
C PRO A 81 -6.93 12.30 17.11
N GLN A 82 -6.41 13.47 16.79
CA GLN A 82 -6.66 14.11 15.50
C GLN A 82 -6.04 13.32 14.36
N THR A 83 -4.89 12.70 14.58
CA THR A 83 -4.25 11.85 13.58
C THR A 83 -5.13 10.67 13.21
N VAL A 84 -5.64 9.97 14.23
CA VAL A 84 -6.50 8.81 14.01
C VAL A 84 -7.77 9.22 13.26
N GLU A 85 -8.40 10.29 13.69
CA GLU A 85 -9.62 10.78 13.05
C GLU A 85 -9.37 11.18 11.59
N ALA A 86 -8.28 11.89 11.34
CA ALA A 86 -7.95 12.32 9.99
C ALA A 86 -7.66 11.14 9.06
N LEU A 87 -6.99 10.11 9.57
CA LEU A 87 -6.71 8.92 8.78
C LEU A 87 -7.98 8.16 8.44
N MET A 88 -8.93 8.12 9.36
CA MET A 88 -10.21 7.45 9.11
C MET A 88 -11.06 8.16 8.06
N LYS A 89 -10.90 9.48 7.97
CA LYS A 89 -11.64 10.28 7.00
C LYS A 89 -10.93 10.38 5.65
N LEU A 90 -9.72 9.89 5.57
CA LEU A 90 -8.94 10.00 4.35
C LEU A 90 -9.51 9.09 3.27
N ASP A 91 -9.78 9.69 2.12
CA ASP A 91 -10.31 8.97 0.98
C ASP A 91 -9.15 8.69 0.03
N LEU A 92 -8.74 7.46 -0.05
CA LEU A 92 -7.63 7.04 -0.88
C LEU A 92 -8.09 6.56 -2.25
N ALA A 93 -7.17 6.53 -3.20
CA ALA A 93 -7.47 6.07 -4.54
C ALA A 93 -7.92 4.61 -4.52
N SER A 94 -8.83 4.26 -5.43
CA SER A 94 -9.25 2.88 -5.56
C SER A 94 -8.07 2.02 -6.04
N GLY A 95 -8.06 0.77 -5.65
CA GLY A 95 -6.97 -0.13 -5.99
C GLY A 95 -5.85 -0.17 -4.96
N VAL A 96 -5.96 0.58 -3.88
CA VAL A 96 -5.00 0.55 -2.78
C VAL A 96 -5.63 -0.12 -1.58
N ASP A 97 -5.01 -1.21 -1.13
CA ASP A 97 -5.40 -1.88 0.09
C ASP A 97 -4.63 -1.31 1.26
N ILE A 98 -5.33 -1.04 2.35
CA ILE A 98 -4.73 -0.47 3.54
C ILE A 98 -4.99 -1.39 4.72
N GLU A 99 -3.94 -1.68 5.46
CA GLU A 99 -4.04 -2.41 6.72
C GLU A 99 -3.44 -1.52 7.80
N ILE A 100 -4.22 -1.27 8.85
CA ILE A 100 -3.82 -0.43 9.96
C ILE A 100 -3.74 -1.27 11.22
N LYS A 101 -2.58 -1.26 11.86
CA LYS A 101 -2.36 -1.95 13.13
C LYS A 101 -1.97 -0.93 14.19
N ILE A 102 -2.61 -1.07 15.31
CA ILE A 102 -2.35 -0.22 16.46
C ILE A 102 -1.59 -0.99 17.53
#